data_ec9f3e889574158bdfa626df5762157e
#
_entry.id   ec9f3e889574158bdfa626df5762157e
#
_cell.length_a   1.000
_cell.length_b   1.000
_cell.length_c   1.000
_cell.angle_alpha   90.00
_cell.angle_beta   90.00
_cell.angle_gamma   90.00
#
_symmetry.space_group_name_H-M   'P 1'
#
loop_
_entity.id
_entity.type
_entity.pdbx_description
1 polymer ?
#
loop_
_entity_poly.entity_id
_entity_poly.type
_entity_poly.pdbx_seq_one_letter_code
_entity_poly.pdbx_strand_id
1 'polypeptide(L)'
;MGIASGLCLSEAASEYLKPRYAKGILYSAMLASISTSLAEILGGAIALQMLFNIPIRAGSILVLIFVVIMLFTNTYRVIEKWIIAFVSIIGLSFIYELSLVEIDWNTALPAWVTPAFPEGSMVVIMSVLGAVVMPHNLFLHSEVIQSRQWNIQDDKIIKKQLRYEYADTILSMVIGWAINSAMILLAAAAFFGTGTPVTELEQANSLLAPLLGNNASVIFAVALLFAGISSTITSGMAAGSIFAGIYKEPYDIKDSHSRIGVLTSLILAFALIMVVSNPFQGLIYSQMALSVQLPITIFTQVYLTSSSKVMGKYKNSTYTKWLLYVIGGIVTLLNVMLLISFL
;
A
#
# COMPACT_ATOMS: atom_id res chain seq x y z
N MET A 1 -3.86 10.38 14.98
CA MET A 1 -3.19 10.11 16.26
C MET A 1 -2.01 11.05 16.44
N GLY A 2 -0.97 11.05 15.65
CA GLY A 2 0.23 11.86 15.80
C GLY A 2 0.01 13.33 16.19
N ILE A 3 -0.97 14.00 15.59
CA ILE A 3 -1.29 15.41 15.90
C ILE A 3 -1.93 15.59 17.30
N ALA A 4 -2.79 14.65 17.71
CA ALA A 4 -3.61 14.81 18.93
C ALA A 4 -2.98 14.16 20.17
N SER A 5 -2.23 13.09 19.99
CA SER A 5 -1.63 12.32 21.09
C SER A 5 -0.09 12.35 21.10
N GLY A 6 0.53 12.76 20.01
CA GLY A 6 1.99 12.70 19.85
C GLY A 6 2.52 11.29 19.60
N LEU A 7 1.64 10.26 19.48
CA LEU A 7 2.03 8.87 19.26
C LEU A 7 1.61 8.39 17.88
N CYS A 8 2.43 7.58 17.24
CA CYS A 8 2.01 6.84 16.06
C CYS A 8 1.13 5.63 16.42
N LEU A 9 0.59 4.93 15.43
CA LEU A 9 -0.33 3.81 15.66
C LEU A 9 0.37 2.62 16.36
N SER A 10 1.62 2.32 16.02
CA SER A 10 2.39 1.23 16.61
C SER A 10 2.75 1.51 18.08
N GLU A 11 3.19 2.72 18.39
CA GLU A 11 3.47 3.14 19.77
C GLU A 11 2.20 3.15 20.62
N ALA A 12 1.09 3.73 20.09
CA ALA A 12 -0.18 3.76 20.79
C ALA A 12 -0.73 2.35 21.04
N ALA A 13 -0.56 1.42 20.09
CA ALA A 13 -0.92 0.03 20.29
C ALA A 13 -0.11 -0.61 21.44
N SER A 14 1.21 -0.35 21.48
CA SER A 14 2.10 -0.89 22.52
C SER A 14 1.87 -0.25 23.89
N GLU A 15 1.43 1.03 23.95
CA GLU A 15 1.21 1.75 25.20
C GLU A 15 -0.16 1.43 25.83
N TYR A 16 -1.21 1.37 25.02
CA TYR A 16 -2.59 1.32 25.50
C TYR A 16 -3.26 -0.04 25.40
N LEU A 17 -2.71 -1.00 24.64
CA LEU A 17 -3.23 -2.37 24.61
C LEU A 17 -2.47 -3.28 25.58
N LYS A 18 -3.09 -4.40 25.96
CA LYS A 18 -2.38 -5.44 26.72
C LYS A 18 -1.18 -5.94 25.89
N PRO A 19 0.01 -6.15 26.49
CA PRO A 19 1.24 -6.49 25.74
C PRO A 19 1.11 -7.67 24.78
N ARG A 20 0.32 -8.69 25.16
CA ARG A 20 0.08 -9.87 24.31
C ARG A 20 -0.65 -9.49 23.01
N TYR A 21 -1.69 -8.66 23.11
CA TYR A 21 -2.47 -8.22 21.94
C TYR A 21 -1.68 -7.23 21.08
N ALA A 22 -1.00 -6.27 21.72
CA ALA A 22 -0.15 -5.32 21.00
C ALA A 22 0.89 -6.03 20.14
N LYS A 23 1.66 -6.95 20.75
CA LYS A 23 2.66 -7.75 20.03
C LYS A 23 2.05 -8.55 18.89
N GLY A 24 0.94 -9.25 19.12
CA GLY A 24 0.25 -10.04 18.07
C GLY A 24 -0.16 -9.19 16.88
N ILE A 25 -0.76 -8.00 17.12
CA ILE A 25 -1.17 -7.05 16.08
C ILE A 25 0.06 -6.53 15.32
N LEU A 26 1.11 -6.10 16.02
CA LEU A 26 2.30 -5.52 15.38
C LEU A 26 3.09 -6.57 14.60
N TYR A 27 3.23 -7.80 15.09
CA TYR A 27 3.82 -8.89 14.30
C TYR A 27 2.99 -9.24 13.06
N SER A 28 1.66 -9.25 13.16
CA SER A 28 0.82 -9.44 11.97
C SER A 28 0.98 -8.31 10.95
N ALA A 29 1.14 -7.06 11.41
CA ALA A 29 1.42 -5.92 10.56
C ALA A 29 2.83 -5.98 9.94
N MET A 30 3.82 -6.53 10.65
CA MET A 30 5.15 -6.83 10.08
C MET A 30 5.07 -7.85 8.94
N LEU A 31 4.28 -8.91 9.11
CA LEU A 31 4.05 -9.90 8.04
C LEU A 31 3.38 -9.24 6.82
N ALA A 32 2.45 -8.32 7.02
CA ALA A 32 1.87 -7.54 5.94
C ALA A 32 2.92 -6.67 5.22
N SER A 33 3.81 -6.00 5.96
CA SER A 33 4.91 -5.23 5.35
C SER A 33 5.86 -6.11 4.54
N ILE A 34 6.20 -7.30 5.02
CA ILE A 34 7.03 -8.28 4.29
C ILE A 34 6.32 -8.70 3.00
N SER A 35 5.02 -8.97 3.07
CA SER A 35 4.20 -9.36 1.92
C SER A 35 4.14 -8.26 0.86
N THR A 36 4.00 -7.00 1.26
CA THR A 36 4.10 -5.85 0.35
C THR A 36 5.50 -5.72 -0.24
N SER A 37 6.54 -5.74 0.60
CA SER A 37 7.92 -5.64 0.11
C SER A 37 8.23 -6.73 -0.94
N LEU A 38 7.68 -7.94 -0.78
CA LEU A 38 7.78 -9.01 -1.78
C LEU A 38 7.16 -8.57 -3.12
N ALA A 39 5.91 -8.12 -3.09
CA ALA A 39 5.21 -7.70 -4.32
C ALA A 39 5.94 -6.55 -5.02
N GLU A 40 6.37 -5.56 -4.26
CA GLU A 40 6.94 -4.33 -4.81
C GLU A 40 8.35 -4.55 -5.38
N ILE A 41 9.21 -5.31 -4.68
CA ILE A 41 10.52 -5.73 -5.22
C ILE A 41 10.32 -6.56 -6.49
N LEU A 42 9.34 -7.47 -6.48
CA LEU A 42 9.03 -8.31 -7.62
C LEU A 42 8.50 -7.50 -8.80
N GLY A 43 7.61 -6.53 -8.56
CA GLY A 43 7.11 -5.60 -9.59
C GLY A 43 8.24 -4.78 -10.21
N GLY A 44 9.15 -4.24 -9.39
CA GLY A 44 10.34 -3.52 -9.89
C GLY A 44 11.29 -4.43 -10.69
N ALA A 45 11.45 -5.69 -10.28
CA ALA A 45 12.28 -6.67 -11.00
C ALA A 45 11.66 -7.07 -12.36
N ILE A 46 10.34 -7.26 -12.42
CA ILE A 46 9.61 -7.50 -13.67
C ILE A 46 9.76 -6.30 -14.62
N ALA A 47 9.66 -5.08 -14.11
CA ALA A 47 9.90 -3.88 -14.91
C ALA A 47 11.32 -3.82 -15.48
N LEU A 48 12.35 -4.19 -14.70
CA LEU A 48 13.72 -4.30 -15.20
C LEU A 48 13.88 -5.40 -16.25
N GLN A 49 13.14 -6.49 -16.13
CA GLN A 49 13.08 -7.53 -17.17
C GLN A 49 12.47 -7.00 -18.46
N MET A 50 11.35 -6.28 -18.37
CA MET A 50 10.67 -5.69 -19.53
C MET A 50 11.55 -4.64 -20.26
N LEU A 51 12.26 -3.77 -19.50
CA LEU A 51 13.05 -2.67 -20.05
C LEU A 51 14.43 -3.11 -20.57
N PHE A 52 15.08 -4.01 -19.83
CA PHE A 52 16.50 -4.31 -20.02
C PHE A 52 16.79 -5.81 -20.18
N ASN A 53 15.74 -6.63 -20.21
CA ASN A 53 15.86 -8.11 -20.27
C ASN A 53 16.71 -8.71 -19.12
N ILE A 54 16.67 -8.05 -17.94
CA ILE A 54 17.37 -8.52 -16.74
C ILE A 54 16.54 -9.61 -16.08
N PRO A 55 17.09 -10.80 -15.78
CA PRO A 55 16.35 -11.86 -15.09
C PRO A 55 15.77 -11.38 -13.75
N ILE A 56 14.54 -11.79 -13.40
CA ILE A 56 13.80 -11.31 -12.22
C ILE A 56 14.65 -11.44 -10.93
N ARG A 57 15.38 -12.55 -10.75
CA ARG A 57 16.25 -12.72 -9.57
C ARG A 57 17.34 -11.65 -9.49
N ALA A 58 17.98 -11.33 -10.60
CA ALA A 58 19.00 -10.27 -10.66
C ALA A 58 18.36 -8.87 -10.50
N GLY A 59 17.23 -8.64 -11.14
CA GLY A 59 16.45 -7.42 -11.00
C GLY A 59 16.02 -7.18 -9.55
N SER A 60 15.58 -8.22 -8.83
CA SER A 60 15.22 -8.13 -7.41
C SER A 60 16.39 -7.72 -6.52
N ILE A 61 17.60 -8.20 -6.81
CA ILE A 61 18.83 -7.78 -6.11
C ILE A 61 19.09 -6.30 -6.36
N LEU A 62 18.98 -5.84 -7.61
CA LEU A 62 19.22 -4.44 -7.97
C LEU A 62 18.21 -3.51 -7.26
N VAL A 63 16.92 -3.85 -7.29
CA VAL A 63 15.88 -3.09 -6.60
C VAL A 63 16.14 -3.05 -5.10
N LEU A 64 16.45 -4.21 -4.47
CA LEU A 64 16.75 -4.30 -3.06
C LEU A 64 17.94 -3.41 -2.66
N ILE A 65 19.06 -3.52 -3.38
CA ILE A 65 20.26 -2.72 -3.10
C ILE A 65 19.95 -1.23 -3.24
N PHE A 66 19.27 -0.84 -4.31
CA PHE A 66 18.91 0.56 -4.54
C PHE A 66 18.03 1.11 -3.40
N VAL A 67 17.00 0.36 -3.00
CA VAL A 67 16.10 0.77 -1.92
C VAL A 67 16.82 0.84 -0.57
N VAL A 68 17.67 -0.13 -0.25
CA VAL A 68 18.48 -0.10 0.99
C VAL A 68 19.38 1.13 0.99
N ILE A 69 20.08 1.42 -0.10
CA ILE A 69 20.91 2.63 -0.21
C ILE A 69 20.05 3.88 0.00
N MET A 70 18.90 3.98 -0.66
CA MET A 70 18.00 5.12 -0.52
C MET A 70 17.55 5.33 0.93
N LEU A 71 17.14 4.26 1.62
CA LEU A 71 16.64 4.31 3.00
C LEU A 71 17.73 4.67 4.01
N PHE A 72 18.96 4.17 3.84
CA PHE A 72 20.03 4.34 4.81
C PHE A 72 20.91 5.58 4.58
N THR A 73 20.90 6.16 3.39
CA THR A 73 21.73 7.34 3.05
C THR A 73 20.95 8.64 3.00
N ASN A 74 19.62 8.59 2.87
CA ASN A 74 18.81 9.78 2.70
C ASN A 74 17.98 10.11 3.95
N THR A 75 17.71 11.41 4.12
CA THR A 75 16.75 11.89 5.11
C THR A 75 15.31 11.69 4.58
N TYR A 76 14.33 11.60 5.48
CA TYR A 76 12.93 11.48 5.13
C TYR A 76 12.46 12.52 4.08
N ARG A 77 12.89 13.79 4.24
CA ARG A 77 12.53 14.88 3.30
C ARG A 77 13.01 14.63 1.87
N VAL A 78 14.16 14.00 1.70
CA VAL A 78 14.71 13.65 0.37
C VAL A 78 13.91 12.49 -0.21
N ILE A 79 13.64 11.48 0.59
CA ILE A 79 12.82 10.31 0.21
C ILE A 79 11.40 10.76 -0.22
N GLU A 80 10.76 11.64 0.55
CA GLU A 80 9.45 12.21 0.24
C GLU A 80 9.41 12.88 -1.15
N LYS A 81 10.42 13.68 -1.49
CA LYS A 81 10.51 14.31 -2.81
C LYS A 81 10.65 13.29 -3.95
N TRP A 82 11.44 12.24 -3.74
CA TRP A 82 11.56 11.16 -4.71
C TRP A 82 10.26 10.40 -4.90
N ILE A 83 9.56 10.08 -3.82
CA ILE A 83 8.25 9.42 -3.87
C ILE A 83 7.23 10.28 -4.63
N ILE A 84 7.16 11.60 -4.35
CA ILE A 84 6.28 12.52 -5.07
C ILE A 84 6.61 12.54 -6.58
N ALA A 85 7.89 12.59 -6.94
CA ALA A 85 8.32 12.54 -8.33
C ALA A 85 7.91 11.23 -9.01
N PHE A 86 8.12 10.09 -8.37
CA PHE A 86 7.75 8.78 -8.89
C PHE A 86 6.23 8.64 -9.08
N VAL A 87 5.44 9.01 -8.06
CA VAL A 87 3.97 8.98 -8.14
C VAL A 87 3.45 9.90 -9.24
N SER A 88 4.08 11.07 -9.44
CA SER A 88 3.73 11.98 -10.53
C SER A 88 3.99 11.36 -11.90
N ILE A 89 5.13 10.70 -12.08
CA ILE A 89 5.46 9.98 -13.33
C ILE A 89 4.44 8.86 -13.57
N ILE A 90 4.13 8.05 -12.56
CA ILE A 90 3.15 6.97 -12.64
C ILE A 90 1.79 7.52 -13.05
N GLY A 91 1.30 8.56 -12.38
CA GLY A 91 0.02 9.19 -12.69
C GLY A 91 -0.07 9.71 -14.12
N LEU A 92 0.98 10.42 -14.58
CA LEU A 92 1.07 10.92 -15.95
C LEU A 92 1.13 9.80 -16.98
N SER A 93 1.83 8.71 -16.68
CA SER A 93 1.92 7.51 -17.54
C SER A 93 0.55 6.90 -17.77
N PHE A 94 -0.22 6.65 -16.70
CA PHE A 94 -1.56 6.07 -16.82
C PHE A 94 -2.59 7.01 -17.46
N ILE A 95 -2.48 8.34 -17.23
CA ILE A 95 -3.32 9.32 -17.95
C ILE A 95 -3.01 9.28 -19.45
N TYR A 96 -1.74 9.20 -19.82
CA TYR A 96 -1.34 9.07 -21.23
C TYR A 96 -1.87 7.77 -21.84
N GLU A 97 -1.66 6.62 -21.21
CA GLU A 97 -2.13 5.33 -21.71
C GLU A 97 -3.66 5.28 -21.81
N LEU A 98 -4.39 5.84 -20.83
CA LEU A 98 -5.84 5.94 -20.85
C LEU A 98 -6.35 6.79 -22.03
N SER A 99 -5.58 7.80 -22.46
CA SER A 99 -5.94 8.61 -23.64
C SER A 99 -5.82 7.88 -24.97
N LEU A 100 -5.18 6.71 -24.98
CA LEU A 100 -4.97 5.89 -26.18
C LEU A 100 -6.06 4.81 -26.38
N VAL A 101 -6.92 4.57 -25.37
CA VAL A 101 -7.97 3.54 -25.41
C VAL A 101 -9.34 4.17 -25.54
N GLU A 102 -10.23 3.48 -26.26
CA GLU A 102 -11.65 3.84 -26.29
C GLU A 102 -12.38 3.15 -25.13
N ILE A 103 -13.03 3.96 -24.30
CA ILE A 103 -13.76 3.48 -23.12
C ILE A 103 -15.26 3.53 -23.42
N ASP A 104 -15.94 2.40 -23.26
CA ASP A 104 -17.40 2.36 -23.23
C ASP A 104 -17.91 2.88 -21.87
N TRP A 105 -18.16 4.17 -21.81
CA TRP A 105 -18.66 4.83 -20.60
C TRP A 105 -20.04 4.37 -20.16
N ASN A 106 -20.86 3.84 -21.09
CA ASN A 106 -22.19 3.32 -20.75
C ASN A 106 -22.09 2.04 -19.91
N THR A 107 -21.05 1.25 -20.11
CA THR A 107 -20.77 0.05 -19.30
C THR A 107 -19.92 0.37 -18.08
N ALA A 108 -18.92 1.26 -18.20
CA ALA A 108 -17.97 1.59 -17.13
C ALA A 108 -18.62 2.30 -15.94
N LEU A 109 -19.47 3.31 -16.19
CA LEU A 109 -20.08 4.09 -15.11
C LEU A 109 -21.01 3.28 -14.20
N PRO A 110 -21.93 2.45 -14.72
CA PRO A 110 -22.73 1.57 -13.87
C PRO A 110 -21.90 0.57 -13.09
N ALA A 111 -20.81 0.04 -13.66
CA ALA A 111 -19.95 -0.94 -13.00
C ALA A 111 -19.25 -0.37 -11.73
N TRP A 112 -19.00 0.95 -11.66
CA TRP A 112 -18.43 1.57 -10.45
C TRP A 112 -19.36 1.54 -9.23
N VAL A 113 -20.67 1.49 -9.45
CA VAL A 113 -21.67 1.58 -8.37
C VAL A 113 -22.46 0.29 -8.17
N THR A 114 -22.28 -0.68 -9.05
CA THR A 114 -22.97 -1.98 -8.99
C THR A 114 -21.97 -3.08 -8.64
N PRO A 115 -21.89 -3.53 -7.36
CA PRO A 115 -21.02 -4.62 -6.99
C PRO A 115 -21.38 -5.91 -7.73
N ALA A 116 -20.38 -6.58 -8.29
CA ALA A 116 -20.52 -7.88 -8.90
C ALA A 116 -19.42 -8.82 -8.42
N PHE A 117 -19.77 -10.10 -8.25
CA PHE A 117 -18.85 -11.15 -7.80
C PHE A 117 -18.89 -12.32 -8.78
N PRO A 118 -18.29 -12.19 -9.98
CA PRO A 118 -18.20 -13.29 -10.93
C PRO A 118 -17.50 -14.51 -10.30
N GLU A 119 -17.82 -15.70 -10.78
CA GLU A 119 -17.18 -16.93 -10.33
C GLU A 119 -15.65 -16.84 -10.50
N GLY A 120 -14.89 -17.23 -9.47
CA GLY A 120 -13.42 -17.14 -9.44
C GLY A 120 -12.84 -15.74 -9.20
N SER A 121 -13.65 -14.67 -9.13
CA SER A 121 -13.15 -13.30 -8.97
C SER A 121 -12.67 -12.95 -7.57
N MET A 122 -13.02 -13.71 -6.52
CA MET A 122 -12.74 -13.35 -5.14
C MET A 122 -11.25 -13.16 -4.84
N VAL A 123 -10.37 -13.99 -5.41
CA VAL A 123 -8.91 -13.86 -5.25
C VAL A 123 -8.42 -12.51 -5.78
N VAL A 124 -8.90 -12.11 -6.97
CA VAL A 124 -8.52 -10.83 -7.59
C VAL A 124 -9.11 -9.65 -6.82
N ILE A 125 -10.40 -9.72 -6.43
CA ILE A 125 -11.06 -8.67 -5.63
C ILE A 125 -10.30 -8.43 -4.33
N MET A 126 -9.92 -9.51 -3.62
CA MET A 126 -9.21 -9.39 -2.34
C MET A 126 -7.76 -8.96 -2.51
N SER A 127 -7.09 -9.36 -3.62
CA SER A 127 -5.79 -8.83 -3.99
C SER A 127 -5.84 -7.33 -4.23
N VAL A 128 -6.79 -6.85 -5.03
CA VAL A 128 -6.97 -5.41 -5.30
C VAL A 128 -7.29 -4.66 -4.01
N LEU A 129 -8.17 -5.21 -3.16
CA LEU A 129 -8.47 -4.60 -1.85
C LEU A 129 -7.20 -4.45 -0.99
N GLY A 130 -6.39 -5.51 -0.89
CA GLY A 130 -5.13 -5.49 -0.15
C GLY A 130 -4.11 -4.51 -0.72
N ALA A 131 -4.02 -4.43 -2.05
CA ALA A 131 -3.12 -3.53 -2.75
C ALA A 131 -3.53 -2.05 -2.61
N VAL A 132 -4.83 -1.75 -2.58
CA VAL A 132 -5.33 -0.36 -2.46
C VAL A 132 -5.36 0.11 -1.01
N VAL A 133 -5.79 -0.75 -0.07
CA VAL A 133 -5.90 -0.41 1.35
C VAL A 133 -4.88 -1.21 2.14
N MET A 134 -3.63 -0.81 2.04
CA MET A 134 -2.51 -1.50 2.67
C MET A 134 -2.49 -1.28 4.19
N PRO A 135 -2.60 -2.32 5.02
CA PRO A 135 -2.69 -2.16 6.47
C PRO A 135 -1.46 -1.50 7.10
N HIS A 136 -0.25 -1.83 6.62
CA HIS A 136 1.00 -1.24 7.12
C HIS A 136 1.13 0.25 6.79
N ASN A 137 0.49 0.75 5.73
CA ASN A 137 0.46 2.18 5.41
C ASN A 137 -0.32 3.01 6.43
N LEU A 138 -1.29 2.42 7.14
CA LEU A 138 -1.97 3.10 8.25
C LEU A 138 -1.00 3.37 9.42
N PHE A 139 -0.06 2.45 9.66
CA PHE A 139 1.03 2.66 10.63
C PHE A 139 1.99 3.74 10.14
N LEU A 140 2.48 3.63 8.91
CA LEU A 140 3.42 4.59 8.33
C LEU A 140 2.84 6.00 8.28
N HIS A 141 1.58 6.16 7.86
CA HIS A 141 0.92 7.46 7.80
C HIS A 141 0.88 8.14 9.18
N SER A 142 0.56 7.39 10.23
CA SER A 142 0.56 7.93 11.59
C SER A 142 1.95 8.33 12.07
N GLU A 143 2.99 7.60 11.68
CA GLU A 143 4.39 7.88 11.96
C GLU A 143 4.88 9.15 11.26
N VAL A 144 4.61 9.27 9.96
CA VAL A 144 4.98 10.45 9.16
C VAL A 144 4.38 11.73 9.77
N ILE A 145 3.15 11.65 10.26
CA ILE A 145 2.51 12.79 10.92
C ILE A 145 3.15 13.08 12.28
N GLN A 146 3.48 12.07 13.07
CA GLN A 146 4.16 12.22 14.33
C GLN A 146 5.56 12.86 14.16
N SER A 147 6.31 12.44 13.14
CA SER A 147 7.66 12.92 12.86
C SER A 147 7.75 14.44 12.63
N ARG A 148 6.63 15.09 12.30
CA ARG A 148 6.52 16.54 12.13
C ARG A 148 6.56 17.32 13.46
N GLN A 149 6.51 16.65 14.61
CA GLN A 149 6.67 17.20 15.97
C GLN A 149 5.77 18.40 16.25
N TRP A 150 4.47 18.24 16.04
CA TRP A 150 3.49 19.31 16.27
C TRP A 150 3.44 19.76 17.75
N ASN A 151 3.14 21.05 17.98
CA ASN A 151 2.84 21.52 19.33
C ASN A 151 1.48 21.00 19.78
N ILE A 152 1.48 19.88 20.52
CA ILE A 152 0.29 19.21 21.05
C ILE A 152 -0.32 19.88 22.29
N GLN A 153 0.28 20.95 22.80
CA GLN A 153 -0.23 21.71 23.94
C GLN A 153 -1.17 22.86 23.50
N ASP A 154 -1.03 23.37 22.27
CA ASP A 154 -1.87 24.44 21.75
C ASP A 154 -3.05 23.88 20.93
N ASP A 155 -4.23 24.05 21.49
CA ASP A 155 -5.50 23.61 20.90
C ASP A 155 -5.82 24.25 19.53
N LYS A 156 -5.41 25.51 19.32
CA LYS A 156 -5.63 26.19 18.04
C LYS A 156 -4.73 25.58 16.96
N ILE A 157 -3.49 25.24 17.33
CA ILE A 157 -2.54 24.57 16.42
C ILE A 157 -3.05 23.18 16.07
N ILE A 158 -3.46 22.36 17.07
CA ILE A 158 -4.01 21.03 16.84
C ILE A 158 -5.21 21.07 15.87
N LYS A 159 -6.21 21.93 16.13
CA LYS A 159 -7.39 22.04 15.25
C LYS A 159 -7.02 22.47 13.83
N LYS A 160 -6.07 23.42 13.69
CA LYS A 160 -5.59 23.86 12.39
C LYS A 160 -4.92 22.72 11.63
N GLN A 161 -4.04 21.96 12.29
CA GLN A 161 -3.34 20.85 11.67
C GLN A 161 -4.27 19.69 11.31
N LEU A 162 -5.22 19.34 12.17
CA LEU A 162 -6.24 18.32 11.85
C LEU A 162 -7.05 18.69 10.61
N ARG A 163 -7.37 19.99 10.42
CA ARG A 163 -8.08 20.44 9.22
C ARG A 163 -7.23 20.34 7.96
N TYR A 164 -5.94 20.69 8.04
CA TYR A 164 -5.03 20.55 6.91
C TYR A 164 -4.81 19.07 6.56
N GLU A 165 -4.59 18.23 7.55
CA GLU A 165 -4.40 16.79 7.36
C GLU A 165 -5.64 16.12 6.75
N TYR A 166 -6.83 16.54 7.17
CA TYR A 166 -8.08 16.07 6.58
C TYR A 166 -8.18 16.44 5.09
N ALA A 167 -7.84 17.69 4.74
CA ALA A 167 -7.87 18.15 3.35
C ALA A 167 -6.81 17.45 2.50
N ASP A 168 -5.59 17.29 3.03
CA ASP A 168 -4.48 16.57 2.39
C ASP A 168 -4.83 15.11 2.13
N THR A 169 -5.38 14.43 3.14
CA THR A 169 -5.82 13.03 3.02
C THR A 169 -6.90 12.88 1.95
N ILE A 170 -7.93 13.74 1.93
CA ILE A 170 -8.97 13.66 0.89
C ILE A 170 -8.38 13.86 -0.49
N LEU A 171 -7.55 14.90 -0.67
CA LEU A 171 -6.93 15.18 -1.98
C LEU A 171 -6.08 13.99 -2.45
N SER A 172 -5.24 13.45 -1.58
CA SER A 172 -4.38 12.29 -1.87
C SER A 172 -5.20 11.04 -2.22
N MET A 173 -6.30 10.79 -1.48
CA MET A 173 -7.19 9.65 -1.74
C MET A 173 -7.95 9.81 -3.06
N VAL A 174 -8.38 11.02 -3.43
CA VAL A 174 -9.03 11.28 -4.72
C VAL A 174 -8.06 11.06 -5.88
N ILE A 175 -6.82 11.53 -5.75
CA ILE A 175 -5.78 11.31 -6.76
C ILE A 175 -5.47 9.81 -6.88
N GLY A 176 -5.27 9.11 -5.78
CA GLY A 176 -5.03 7.67 -5.77
C GLY A 176 -6.19 6.88 -6.37
N TRP A 177 -7.43 7.23 -6.04
CA TRP A 177 -8.62 6.64 -6.64
C TRP A 177 -8.68 6.88 -8.16
N ALA A 178 -8.36 8.07 -8.64
CA ALA A 178 -8.35 8.40 -10.06
C ALA A 178 -7.28 7.56 -10.82
N ILE A 179 -6.07 7.44 -10.27
CA ILE A 179 -4.99 6.62 -10.85
C ILE A 179 -5.41 5.14 -10.89
N ASN A 180 -5.89 4.58 -9.78
CA ASN A 180 -6.35 3.18 -9.72
C ASN A 180 -7.50 2.92 -10.70
N SER A 181 -8.46 3.85 -10.80
CA SER A 181 -9.56 3.75 -11.77
C SER A 181 -9.04 3.76 -13.21
N ALA A 182 -8.07 4.62 -13.52
CA ALA A 182 -7.44 4.67 -14.85
C ALA A 182 -6.77 3.34 -15.21
N MET A 183 -6.06 2.71 -14.27
CA MET A 183 -5.43 1.39 -14.47
C MET A 183 -6.47 0.30 -14.76
N ILE A 184 -7.57 0.26 -14.00
CA ILE A 184 -8.63 -0.73 -14.20
C ILE A 184 -9.35 -0.50 -15.53
N LEU A 185 -9.65 0.74 -15.89
CA LEU A 185 -10.28 1.09 -17.17
C LEU A 185 -9.37 0.72 -18.35
N LEU A 186 -8.07 1.00 -18.25
CA LEU A 186 -7.07 0.61 -19.25
C LEU A 186 -7.06 -0.91 -19.43
N ALA A 187 -6.98 -1.67 -18.34
CA ALA A 187 -6.97 -3.12 -18.41
C ALA A 187 -8.27 -3.69 -19.00
N ALA A 188 -9.43 -3.13 -18.65
CA ALA A 188 -10.71 -3.52 -19.19
C ALA A 188 -10.80 -3.23 -20.70
N ALA A 189 -10.40 -2.04 -21.13
CA ALA A 189 -10.47 -1.65 -22.54
C ALA A 189 -9.45 -2.40 -23.41
N ALA A 190 -8.22 -2.57 -22.92
CA ALA A 190 -7.15 -3.19 -23.70
C ALA A 190 -7.23 -4.72 -23.73
N PHE A 191 -7.64 -5.40 -22.66
CA PHE A 191 -7.53 -6.85 -22.53
C PHE A 191 -8.88 -7.55 -22.49
N PHE A 192 -9.83 -7.08 -21.68
CA PHE A 192 -11.13 -7.73 -21.55
C PHE A 192 -11.93 -7.68 -22.87
N GLY A 193 -11.91 -6.54 -23.56
CA GLY A 193 -12.58 -6.36 -24.85
C GLY A 193 -12.04 -7.26 -25.96
N THR A 194 -10.79 -7.71 -25.89
CA THR A 194 -10.16 -8.62 -26.85
C THR A 194 -10.37 -10.10 -26.50
N GLY A 195 -10.94 -10.42 -25.33
CA GLY A 195 -11.11 -11.78 -24.84
C GLY A 195 -9.80 -12.53 -24.54
N THR A 196 -8.69 -11.82 -24.43
CA THR A 196 -7.37 -12.41 -24.20
C THR A 196 -7.09 -12.45 -22.70
N PRO A 197 -7.01 -13.64 -22.06
CA PRO A 197 -6.67 -13.72 -20.65
C PRO A 197 -5.21 -13.32 -20.44
N VAL A 198 -4.96 -12.41 -19.49
CA VAL A 198 -3.63 -11.97 -19.08
C VAL A 198 -3.24 -12.75 -17.83
N THR A 199 -2.23 -13.59 -17.93
CA THR A 199 -1.73 -14.45 -16.84
C THR A 199 -0.36 -14.02 -16.32
N GLU A 200 0.30 -13.09 -17.01
CA GLU A 200 1.63 -12.57 -16.66
C GLU A 200 1.73 -11.08 -17.03
N LEU A 201 2.52 -10.31 -16.28
CA LEU A 201 2.72 -8.89 -16.55
C LEU A 201 3.49 -8.63 -17.84
N GLU A 202 4.43 -9.51 -18.17
CA GLU A 202 5.16 -9.46 -19.45
C GLU A 202 4.20 -9.65 -20.64
N GLN A 203 3.21 -10.52 -20.50
CA GLN A 203 2.16 -10.70 -21.49
C GLN A 203 1.32 -9.43 -21.62
N ALA A 204 0.92 -8.79 -20.51
CA ALA A 204 0.23 -7.51 -20.54
C ALA A 204 1.05 -6.47 -21.31
N ASN A 205 2.34 -6.35 -21.00
CA ASN A 205 3.25 -5.43 -21.68
C ASN A 205 3.36 -5.72 -23.19
N SER A 206 3.47 -6.99 -23.58
CA SER A 206 3.57 -7.40 -24.99
C SER A 206 2.28 -7.13 -25.78
N LEU A 207 1.13 -7.16 -25.12
CA LEU A 207 -0.18 -6.88 -25.71
C LEU A 207 -0.44 -5.36 -25.84
N LEU A 208 0.18 -4.53 -24.99
CA LEU A 208 0.06 -3.07 -25.11
C LEU A 208 0.72 -2.53 -26.37
N ALA A 209 1.88 -3.08 -26.76
CA ALA A 209 2.62 -2.60 -27.93
C ALA A 209 1.82 -2.64 -29.24
N PRO A 210 1.16 -3.76 -29.64
CA PRO A 210 0.35 -3.80 -30.83
C PRO A 210 -0.98 -3.02 -30.74
N LEU A 211 -1.51 -2.81 -29.52
CA LEU A 211 -2.77 -2.10 -29.30
C LEU A 211 -2.58 -0.59 -29.24
N LEU A 212 -1.55 -0.12 -28.53
CA LEU A 212 -1.36 1.28 -28.17
C LEU A 212 -0.01 1.85 -28.67
N GLY A 213 0.81 1.03 -29.34
CA GLY A 213 2.13 1.39 -29.85
C GLY A 213 3.28 1.09 -28.88
N ASN A 214 4.49 0.98 -29.43
CA ASN A 214 5.69 0.62 -28.66
C ASN A 214 5.99 1.57 -27.49
N ASN A 215 5.63 2.84 -27.60
CA ASN A 215 5.84 3.82 -26.53
C ASN A 215 5.01 3.50 -25.29
N ALA A 216 3.78 3.01 -25.44
CA ALA A 216 2.94 2.63 -24.30
C ALA A 216 3.56 1.48 -23.49
N SER A 217 4.12 0.47 -24.15
CA SER A 217 4.82 -0.64 -23.50
C SER A 217 6.03 -0.16 -22.65
N VAL A 218 6.83 0.76 -23.17
CA VAL A 218 7.97 1.33 -22.44
C VAL A 218 7.49 2.19 -21.27
N ILE A 219 6.46 3.02 -21.49
CA ILE A 219 5.89 3.89 -20.45
C ILE A 219 5.30 3.05 -19.31
N PHE A 220 4.57 1.99 -19.63
CA PHE A 220 4.04 1.04 -18.65
C PHE A 220 5.16 0.41 -17.80
N ALA A 221 6.22 -0.09 -18.44
CA ALA A 221 7.35 -0.69 -17.74
C ALA A 221 8.11 0.31 -16.86
N VAL A 222 8.27 1.57 -17.31
CA VAL A 222 8.87 2.66 -16.52
C VAL A 222 7.98 3.00 -15.32
N ALA A 223 6.67 3.11 -15.52
CA ALA A 223 5.72 3.36 -14.43
C ALA A 223 5.77 2.23 -13.39
N LEU A 224 5.80 0.97 -13.83
CA LEU A 224 5.91 -0.20 -12.96
C LEU A 224 7.23 -0.19 -12.17
N LEU A 225 8.35 0.20 -12.78
CA LEU A 225 9.65 0.30 -12.09
C LEU A 225 9.61 1.34 -10.97
N PHE A 226 9.10 2.53 -11.25
CA PHE A 226 8.99 3.58 -10.23
C PHE A 226 7.96 3.25 -9.15
N ALA A 227 6.86 2.57 -9.50
CA ALA A 227 5.92 2.07 -8.53
C ALA A 227 6.60 1.06 -7.58
N GLY A 228 7.26 0.04 -8.12
CA GLY A 228 7.96 -0.96 -7.32
C GLY A 228 9.02 -0.34 -6.39
N ILE A 229 9.84 0.60 -6.88
CA ILE A 229 10.86 1.27 -6.07
C ILE A 229 10.21 2.11 -4.96
N SER A 230 9.27 2.99 -5.30
CA SER A 230 8.65 3.89 -4.31
C SER A 230 7.90 3.12 -3.23
N SER A 231 7.14 2.10 -3.62
CA SER A 231 6.37 1.28 -2.68
C SER A 231 7.27 0.35 -1.84
N THR A 232 8.40 -0.13 -2.37
CA THR A 232 9.40 -0.87 -1.57
C THR A 232 10.02 0.03 -0.49
N ILE A 233 10.30 1.30 -0.81
CA ILE A 233 10.81 2.28 0.17
C ILE A 233 9.79 2.46 1.29
N THR A 234 8.52 2.72 0.96
CA THR A 234 7.47 2.97 1.97
C THR A 234 7.13 1.73 2.78
N SER A 235 7.13 0.53 2.19
CA SER A 235 6.92 -0.72 2.94
C SER A 235 8.07 -1.01 3.91
N GLY A 236 9.30 -0.71 3.51
CA GLY A 236 10.47 -0.79 4.40
C GLY A 236 10.36 0.18 5.58
N MET A 237 9.99 1.44 5.32
CA MET A 237 9.77 2.44 6.38
C MET A 237 8.63 2.02 7.32
N ALA A 238 7.53 1.50 6.78
CA ALA A 238 6.41 1.00 7.57
C ALA A 238 6.85 -0.14 8.50
N ALA A 239 7.62 -1.09 7.99
CA ALA A 239 8.18 -2.19 8.79
C ALA A 239 9.10 -1.66 9.90
N GLY A 240 9.94 -0.68 9.59
CA GLY A 240 10.79 0.01 10.59
C GLY A 240 9.97 0.66 11.70
N SER A 241 8.93 1.42 11.36
CA SER A 241 8.01 2.06 12.30
C SER A 241 7.24 1.05 13.15
N ILE A 242 6.73 -0.03 12.54
CA ILE A 242 5.99 -1.07 13.25
C ILE A 242 6.91 -1.77 14.25
N PHE A 243 8.14 -2.12 13.83
CA PHE A 243 9.08 -2.83 14.68
C PHE A 243 9.58 -1.95 15.84
N ALA A 244 9.95 -0.70 15.58
CA ALA A 244 10.31 0.27 16.61
C ALA A 244 9.16 0.48 17.62
N GLY A 245 7.92 0.57 17.13
CA GLY A 245 6.74 0.71 17.96
C GLY A 245 6.48 -0.46 18.92
N ILE A 246 7.01 -1.68 18.64
CA ILE A 246 6.97 -2.80 19.61
C ILE A 246 7.74 -2.43 20.88
N TYR A 247 8.78 -1.61 20.74
CA TYR A 247 9.63 -1.11 21.83
C TYR A 247 9.19 0.28 22.32
N LYS A 248 8.07 0.80 21.80
CA LYS A 248 7.54 2.14 22.10
C LYS A 248 8.48 3.27 21.67
N GLU A 249 9.14 3.08 20.56
CA GLU A 249 10.08 4.02 19.96
C GLU A 249 9.51 4.56 18.64
N PRO A 250 9.70 5.85 18.33
CA PRO A 250 9.37 6.40 17.02
C PRO A 250 10.33 5.86 15.95
N TYR A 251 9.93 5.95 14.69
CA TYR A 251 10.81 5.56 13.59
C TYR A 251 11.98 6.53 13.44
N ASP A 252 13.18 6.03 13.61
CA ASP A 252 14.42 6.68 13.18
C ASP A 252 15.34 5.64 12.54
N ILE A 253 15.68 5.84 11.26
CA ILE A 253 16.57 4.91 10.54
C ILE A 253 17.98 4.80 11.18
N LYS A 254 18.33 5.70 12.06
CA LYS A 254 19.59 5.63 12.82
C LYS A 254 19.51 4.65 13.98
N ASP A 255 18.31 4.37 14.48
CA ASP A 255 18.11 3.48 15.62
C ASP A 255 18.09 2.00 15.18
N SER A 256 18.57 1.15 16.08
CA SER A 256 18.72 -0.28 15.81
C SER A 256 17.39 -0.98 15.53
N HIS A 257 16.34 -0.66 16.29
CA HIS A 257 15.04 -1.30 16.11
C HIS A 257 14.40 -0.94 14.77
N SER A 258 14.45 0.33 14.36
CA SER A 258 13.98 0.77 13.05
C SER A 258 14.75 0.07 11.92
N ARG A 259 16.09 -0.01 12.03
CA ARG A 259 16.93 -0.75 11.06
C ARG A 259 16.59 -2.22 10.96
N ILE A 260 16.42 -2.88 12.10
CA ILE A 260 16.06 -4.30 12.15
C ILE A 260 14.71 -4.51 11.47
N GLY A 261 13.71 -3.66 11.74
CA GLY A 261 12.39 -3.74 11.10
C GLY A 261 12.48 -3.62 9.57
N VAL A 262 13.18 -2.58 9.07
CA VAL A 262 13.42 -2.37 7.64
C VAL A 262 14.11 -3.57 7.00
N LEU A 263 15.26 -3.99 7.54
CA LEU A 263 16.05 -5.08 6.97
C LEU A 263 15.32 -6.42 7.04
N THR A 264 14.61 -6.71 8.13
CA THR A 264 13.82 -7.92 8.26
C THR A 264 12.76 -8.01 7.17
N SER A 265 12.02 -6.91 6.94
CA SER A 265 11.01 -6.90 5.87
C SER A 265 11.61 -7.12 4.50
N LEU A 266 12.64 -6.35 4.14
CA LEU A 266 13.23 -6.39 2.80
C LEU A 266 13.98 -7.72 2.53
N ILE A 267 14.74 -8.23 3.50
CA ILE A 267 15.51 -9.47 3.33
C ILE A 267 14.57 -10.68 3.27
N LEU A 268 13.56 -10.76 4.15
CA LEU A 268 12.60 -11.87 4.10
C LEU A 268 11.77 -11.83 2.82
N ALA A 269 11.34 -10.64 2.37
CA ALA A 269 10.68 -10.47 1.08
C ALA A 269 11.54 -10.99 -0.07
N PHE A 270 12.81 -10.59 -0.11
CA PHE A 270 13.76 -11.07 -1.10
C PHE A 270 13.98 -12.58 -1.04
N ALA A 271 14.14 -13.15 0.16
CA ALA A 271 14.27 -14.58 0.34
C ALA A 271 13.05 -15.36 -0.20
N LEU A 272 11.85 -14.82 0.02
CA LEU A 272 10.61 -15.40 -0.52
C LEU A 272 10.58 -15.32 -2.06
N ILE A 273 11.05 -14.21 -2.66
CA ILE A 273 11.14 -14.10 -4.14
C ILE A 273 12.03 -15.21 -4.74
N MET A 274 13.09 -15.63 -4.06
CA MET A 274 13.98 -16.68 -4.56
C MET A 274 13.30 -18.05 -4.66
N VAL A 275 12.23 -18.29 -3.90
CA VAL A 275 11.48 -19.56 -3.90
C VAL A 275 10.16 -19.49 -4.66
N VAL A 276 9.71 -18.28 -5.04
CA VAL A 276 8.50 -18.10 -5.85
C VAL A 276 8.75 -18.60 -7.26
N SER A 277 7.94 -19.56 -7.71
CA SER A 277 8.04 -20.15 -9.05
C SER A 277 7.32 -19.35 -10.12
N ASN A 278 6.18 -18.73 -9.78
CA ASN A 278 5.42 -17.86 -10.67
C ASN A 278 5.33 -16.45 -10.08
N PRO A 279 6.04 -15.47 -10.67
CA PRO A 279 6.09 -14.08 -10.19
C PRO A 279 4.71 -13.41 -10.13
N PHE A 280 3.87 -13.61 -11.14
CA PHE A 280 2.53 -12.99 -11.19
C PHE A 280 1.61 -13.52 -10.09
N GLN A 281 1.61 -14.83 -9.85
CA GLN A 281 0.88 -15.40 -8.72
C GLN A 281 1.45 -14.94 -7.39
N GLY A 282 2.77 -14.77 -7.29
CA GLY A 282 3.42 -14.18 -6.12
C GLY A 282 2.89 -12.78 -5.80
N LEU A 283 2.72 -11.93 -6.82
CA LEU A 283 2.09 -10.60 -6.67
C LEU A 283 0.66 -10.74 -6.13
N ILE A 284 -0.17 -11.56 -6.76
CA ILE A 284 -1.58 -11.72 -6.39
C ILE A 284 -1.72 -12.21 -4.94
N TYR A 285 -1.06 -13.29 -4.58
CA TYR A 285 -1.19 -13.89 -3.25
C TYR A 285 -0.58 -13.01 -2.15
N SER A 286 0.50 -12.30 -2.42
CA SER A 286 1.07 -11.36 -1.46
C SER A 286 0.11 -10.21 -1.14
N GLN A 287 -0.56 -9.64 -2.13
CA GLN A 287 -1.55 -8.58 -1.93
C GLN A 287 -2.84 -9.11 -1.28
N MET A 288 -3.26 -10.32 -1.62
CA MET A 288 -4.37 -11.00 -0.94
C MET A 288 -4.09 -11.20 0.56
N ALA A 289 -2.86 -11.55 0.93
CA ALA A 289 -2.47 -11.69 2.34
C ALA A 289 -2.62 -10.37 3.13
N LEU A 290 -2.45 -9.22 2.48
CA LEU A 290 -2.68 -7.91 3.11
C LEU A 290 -4.15 -7.71 3.48
N SER A 291 -5.07 -8.13 2.61
CA SER A 291 -6.50 -8.00 2.87
C SER A 291 -6.94 -8.79 4.11
N VAL A 292 -6.30 -9.93 4.38
CA VAL A 292 -6.57 -10.74 5.58
C VAL A 292 -6.15 -10.02 6.87
N GLN A 293 -5.04 -9.27 6.82
CA GLN A 293 -4.56 -8.51 7.98
C GLN A 293 -5.31 -7.18 8.18
N LEU A 294 -5.88 -6.63 7.14
CA LEU A 294 -6.53 -5.32 7.13
C LEU A 294 -7.62 -5.13 8.22
N PRO A 295 -8.55 -6.06 8.47
CA PRO A 295 -9.52 -5.94 9.56
C PRO A 295 -8.86 -5.72 10.92
N ILE A 296 -7.77 -6.43 11.21
CA ILE A 296 -7.05 -6.34 12.48
C ILE A 296 -6.54 -4.91 12.68
N THR A 297 -5.93 -4.32 11.65
CA THR A 297 -5.45 -2.93 11.69
C THR A 297 -6.59 -1.93 11.81
N ILE A 298 -7.67 -2.07 11.02
CA ILE A 298 -8.84 -1.17 11.08
C ILE A 298 -9.44 -1.17 12.48
N PHE A 299 -9.76 -2.33 13.04
CA PHE A 299 -10.37 -2.40 14.36
C PHE A 299 -9.45 -1.87 15.46
N THR A 300 -8.15 -2.12 15.37
CA THR A 300 -7.15 -1.54 16.28
C THR A 300 -7.15 -0.02 16.20
N GLN A 301 -7.11 0.54 15.00
CA GLN A 301 -7.12 1.98 14.78
C GLN A 301 -8.42 2.61 15.30
N VAL A 302 -9.58 2.02 14.99
CA VAL A 302 -10.88 2.53 15.45
C VAL A 302 -10.98 2.48 16.98
N TYR A 303 -10.51 1.41 17.60
CA TYR A 303 -10.48 1.28 19.06
C TYR A 303 -9.63 2.39 19.71
N LEU A 304 -8.40 2.58 19.24
CA LEU A 304 -7.47 3.57 19.78
C LEU A 304 -7.95 5.01 19.52
N THR A 305 -8.39 5.32 18.29
CA THR A 305 -8.88 6.67 17.93
C THR A 305 -10.22 7.02 18.58
N SER A 306 -10.98 6.04 19.05
CA SER A 306 -12.23 6.25 19.80
C SER A 306 -12.03 6.32 21.32
N SER A 307 -10.83 6.06 21.81
CA SER A 307 -10.49 6.07 23.23
C SER A 307 -10.20 7.48 23.74
N SER A 308 -10.89 7.89 24.81
CA SER A 308 -10.58 9.16 25.49
C SER A 308 -9.20 9.15 26.17
N LYS A 309 -8.67 7.97 26.52
CA LYS A 309 -7.34 7.83 27.11
C LYS A 309 -6.23 8.14 26.11
N VAL A 310 -6.45 7.83 24.81
CA VAL A 310 -5.48 8.03 23.72
C VAL A 310 -5.65 9.41 23.09
N MET A 311 -6.88 9.76 22.75
CA MET A 311 -7.18 10.94 21.91
C MET A 311 -7.73 12.13 22.70
N GLY A 312 -8.00 11.97 24.01
CA GLY A 312 -8.60 13.01 24.82
C GLY A 312 -9.93 13.51 24.22
N LYS A 313 -10.03 14.83 24.04
CA LYS A 313 -11.21 15.49 23.43
C LYS A 313 -11.33 15.31 21.92
N TYR A 314 -10.26 14.85 21.24
CA TYR A 314 -10.21 14.61 19.80
C TYR A 314 -10.59 13.18 19.40
N LYS A 315 -11.13 12.39 20.32
CA LYS A 315 -11.64 11.05 20.02
C LYS A 315 -12.73 11.07 18.97
N ASN A 316 -12.88 9.99 18.24
CA ASN A 316 -13.93 9.82 17.25
C ASN A 316 -15.31 10.11 17.86
N SER A 317 -16.16 10.80 17.10
CA SER A 317 -17.58 10.92 17.43
C SER A 317 -18.26 9.54 17.40
N THR A 318 -19.41 9.41 18.07
CA THR A 318 -20.18 8.15 18.06
C THR A 318 -20.54 7.74 16.63
N TYR A 319 -20.95 8.70 15.79
CA TYR A 319 -21.25 8.44 14.38
C TYR A 319 -20.02 7.94 13.61
N THR A 320 -18.89 8.64 13.70
CA THR A 320 -17.64 8.25 13.03
C THR A 320 -17.17 6.87 13.49
N LYS A 321 -17.26 6.60 14.80
CA LYS A 321 -16.89 5.30 15.35
C LYS A 321 -17.72 4.16 14.74
N TRP A 322 -19.04 4.30 14.68
CA TRP A 322 -19.91 3.27 14.12
C TRP A 322 -19.72 3.12 12.61
N LEU A 323 -19.57 4.22 11.87
CA LEU A 323 -19.25 4.18 10.44
C LEU A 323 -17.97 3.36 10.16
N LEU A 324 -16.91 3.61 10.94
CA LEU A 324 -15.65 2.88 10.78
C LEU A 324 -15.78 1.40 11.17
N TYR A 325 -16.61 1.06 12.17
CA TYR A 325 -16.90 -0.35 12.49
C TYR A 325 -17.68 -1.05 11.38
N VAL A 326 -18.61 -0.35 10.73
CA VAL A 326 -19.34 -0.90 9.57
C VAL A 326 -18.38 -1.16 8.40
N ILE A 327 -17.51 -0.22 8.10
CA ILE A 327 -16.47 -0.41 7.06
C ILE A 327 -15.58 -1.61 7.40
N GLY A 328 -15.07 -1.71 8.63
CA GLY A 328 -14.29 -2.85 9.08
C GLY A 328 -15.06 -4.17 9.01
N GLY A 329 -16.35 -4.15 9.29
CA GLY A 329 -17.27 -5.30 9.15
C GLY A 329 -17.42 -5.75 7.69
N ILE A 330 -17.57 -4.83 6.76
CA ILE A 330 -17.64 -5.12 5.32
C ILE A 330 -16.33 -5.78 4.85
N VAL A 331 -15.18 -5.21 5.20
CA VAL A 331 -13.87 -5.80 4.85
C VAL A 331 -13.72 -7.20 5.45
N THR A 332 -14.16 -7.40 6.69
CA THR A 332 -14.15 -8.74 7.32
C THR A 332 -15.04 -9.73 6.58
N LEU A 333 -16.25 -9.30 6.17
CA LEU A 333 -17.16 -10.14 5.40
C LEU A 333 -16.54 -10.58 4.07
N LEU A 334 -15.91 -9.67 3.36
CA LEU A 334 -15.20 -9.99 2.11
C LEU A 334 -14.07 -11.00 2.34
N ASN A 335 -13.32 -10.89 3.44
CA ASN A 335 -12.30 -11.88 3.80
C ASN A 335 -12.90 -13.26 4.12
N VAL A 336 -14.06 -13.31 4.78
CA VAL A 336 -14.79 -14.57 5.04
C VAL A 336 -15.25 -15.18 3.71
N MET A 337 -15.77 -14.38 2.78
CA MET A 337 -16.17 -14.85 1.44
C MET A 337 -14.96 -15.40 0.66
N LEU A 338 -13.79 -14.76 0.76
CA LEU A 338 -12.55 -15.29 0.18
C LEU A 338 -12.21 -16.67 0.76
N LEU A 339 -12.23 -16.82 2.09
CA LEU A 339 -11.93 -18.10 2.73
C LEU A 339 -12.90 -19.20 2.30
N ILE A 340 -14.18 -18.88 2.16
CA ILE A 340 -15.20 -19.81 1.67
C ILE A 340 -14.94 -20.20 0.22
N SER A 341 -14.44 -19.29 -0.62
CA SER A 341 -14.17 -19.59 -2.04
C SER A 341 -13.02 -20.58 -2.27
N PHE A 342 -12.24 -20.91 -1.23
CA PHE A 342 -11.22 -21.95 -1.27
C PHE A 342 -11.69 -23.32 -0.77
N LEU A 343 -12.92 -23.42 -0.22
CA LEU A 343 -13.53 -24.66 0.25
C LEU A 343 -14.37 -25.31 -0.85
#